data_af352306794496521ad7074349ab2602
#
_entry.id   af352306794496521ad7074349ab2602
#
_cell.length_a   1.000
_cell.length_b   1.000
_cell.length_c   1.000
_cell.angle_alpha   90.00
_cell.angle_beta   90.00
_cell.angle_gamma   90.00
#
_symmetry.space_group_name_H-M   'P 1'
#
loop_
_entity.id
_entity.type
_entity.pdbx_description
1 polymer ?
#
loop_
_entity_poly.entity_id
_entity_poly.type
_entity_poly.pdbx_seq_one_letter_code
_entity_poly.pdbx_strand_id
1 'polypeptide(L)'
;MSHELTLQEIDQFRSDFDNSRNQVVSRAAMRSGVLEASFNPAVTNRLNDVFSVEVETDNVTNQMQSGRCWLFATLNTLRHDFGKKYKAKNFTLSQAYNFFWDKIERANIFYDAIIDSADKPLDDRTVKAYMNFAGADGGQWAMAASLVKKYGVVPTNAMPESFNTNHTAGLSDALARKERKDALVLRKLVQEGKTEEVEKKRKEFLSEIYRMTAIAVGEPPKTFDLEYRDDEKKLHLDKNLTPVEFFNKYWDINFNDYVCLTNAPDHEYGKLYSLPFEDNVNGGIPITFLNVPIEYLKDAAIKQLKDGESVWFGNDVLKEMDRKTGYLDTELYKTDELFDVDTYMTKAERLATGEG
;
A
#
# COMPACT_ATOMS: atom_id res chain seq x y z
N MET A 1 -33.66 -18.85 -13.72
CA MET A 1 -34.14 -18.90 -15.12
C MET A 1 -33.05 -18.33 -15.99
N SER A 2 -32.59 -19.01 -17.01
CA SER A 2 -31.71 -18.45 -18.04
C SER A 2 -32.57 -17.88 -19.16
N HIS A 3 -32.31 -16.67 -19.58
CA HIS A 3 -32.97 -16.04 -20.74
C HIS A 3 -31.94 -15.98 -21.87
N GLU A 4 -32.28 -16.57 -23.01
CA GLU A 4 -31.49 -16.45 -24.22
C GLU A 4 -31.82 -15.12 -24.91
N LEU A 5 -30.81 -14.36 -25.32
CA LEU A 5 -30.99 -13.16 -26.12
C LEU A 5 -31.47 -13.54 -27.51
N THR A 6 -32.61 -13.01 -27.91
CA THR A 6 -33.17 -13.22 -29.25
C THR A 6 -32.57 -12.24 -30.26
N LEU A 7 -32.54 -12.61 -31.54
CA LEU A 7 -32.12 -11.71 -32.61
C LEU A 7 -33.01 -10.45 -32.69
N GLN A 8 -34.30 -10.58 -32.36
CA GLN A 8 -35.22 -9.44 -32.33
C GLN A 8 -34.84 -8.44 -31.25
N GLU A 9 -34.43 -8.89 -30.06
CA GLU A 9 -33.92 -7.99 -28.99
C GLU A 9 -32.62 -7.27 -29.43
N ILE A 10 -31.72 -8.01 -30.09
CA ILE A 10 -30.47 -7.44 -30.62
C ILE A 10 -30.76 -6.37 -31.69
N ASP A 11 -31.73 -6.59 -32.56
CA ASP A 11 -32.12 -5.61 -33.58
C ASP A 11 -32.75 -4.36 -32.93
N GLN A 12 -33.50 -4.53 -31.84
CA GLN A 12 -33.98 -3.37 -31.05
C GLN A 12 -32.78 -2.60 -30.44
N PHE A 13 -31.80 -3.27 -29.85
CA PHE A 13 -30.61 -2.59 -29.29
C PHE A 13 -29.80 -1.83 -30.37
N ARG A 14 -29.71 -2.37 -31.56
CA ARG A 14 -29.10 -1.66 -32.70
C ARG A 14 -29.85 -0.40 -33.06
N SER A 15 -31.18 -0.47 -33.09
CA SER A 15 -32.04 0.68 -33.37
C SER A 15 -31.91 1.76 -32.29
N ASP A 16 -31.84 1.37 -31.02
CA ASP A 16 -31.68 2.30 -29.90
C ASP A 16 -30.30 2.98 -29.93
N PHE A 17 -29.26 2.26 -30.40
CA PHE A 17 -27.92 2.81 -30.59
C PHE A 17 -27.84 3.79 -31.75
N ASP A 18 -28.64 3.63 -32.81
CA ASP A 18 -28.52 4.39 -34.06
C ASP A 18 -29.10 5.80 -33.98
N ASN A 19 -28.32 6.68 -33.31
CA ASN A 19 -28.60 8.11 -33.23
C ASN A 19 -27.31 8.93 -33.39
N SER A 20 -27.49 10.23 -33.72
CA SER A 20 -26.35 11.12 -34.03
C SER A 20 -25.39 11.32 -32.86
N ARG A 21 -25.91 11.36 -31.63
CA ARG A 21 -25.09 11.49 -30.42
C ARG A 21 -24.18 10.26 -30.24
N ASN A 22 -24.76 9.07 -30.26
CA ASN A 22 -24.02 7.83 -30.11
C ASN A 22 -22.96 7.64 -31.19
N GLN A 23 -23.26 8.05 -32.44
CA GLN A 23 -22.30 8.00 -33.55
C GLN A 23 -21.10 8.96 -33.34
N VAL A 24 -21.32 10.17 -32.80
CA VAL A 24 -20.24 11.12 -32.50
C VAL A 24 -19.38 10.62 -31.36
N VAL A 25 -20.01 10.22 -30.25
CA VAL A 25 -19.34 9.73 -29.04
C VAL A 25 -18.54 8.46 -29.32
N SER A 26 -19.13 7.53 -30.10
CA SER A 26 -18.46 6.30 -30.51
C SER A 26 -17.15 6.59 -31.23
N ARG A 27 -17.13 7.53 -32.19
CA ARG A 27 -15.89 7.90 -32.91
C ARG A 27 -14.82 8.45 -31.97
N ALA A 28 -15.21 9.26 -31.00
CA ALA A 28 -14.29 9.80 -30.00
C ALA A 28 -13.73 8.68 -29.11
N ALA A 29 -14.58 7.84 -28.53
CA ALA A 29 -14.20 6.76 -27.64
C ALA A 29 -13.35 5.68 -28.36
N MET A 30 -13.69 5.30 -29.61
CA MET A 30 -12.92 4.35 -30.40
C MET A 30 -11.52 4.88 -30.76
N ARG A 31 -11.35 6.18 -30.90
CA ARG A 31 -10.07 6.79 -31.26
C ARG A 31 -9.15 7.02 -30.06
N SER A 32 -9.67 7.52 -28.96
CA SER A 32 -8.88 7.98 -27.81
C SER A 32 -9.04 7.14 -26.55
N GLY A 33 -9.96 6.18 -26.54
CA GLY A 33 -10.34 5.42 -25.37
C GLY A 33 -11.44 6.09 -24.55
N VAL A 34 -12.11 5.31 -23.70
CA VAL A 34 -13.28 5.76 -22.92
C VAL A 34 -12.90 6.87 -21.95
N LEU A 35 -11.83 6.73 -21.19
CA LEU A 35 -11.43 7.73 -20.19
C LEU A 35 -11.08 9.07 -20.83
N GLU A 36 -10.26 9.10 -21.88
CA GLU A 36 -9.91 10.35 -22.56
C GLU A 36 -11.14 10.98 -23.25
N ALA A 37 -12.10 10.20 -23.74
CA ALA A 37 -13.32 10.72 -24.36
C ALA A 37 -14.31 11.27 -23.32
N SER A 38 -14.26 10.82 -22.08
CA SER A 38 -15.09 11.27 -20.96
C SER A 38 -14.44 12.35 -20.10
N PHE A 39 -13.16 12.69 -20.36
CA PHE A 39 -12.42 13.65 -19.56
C PHE A 39 -13.06 15.03 -19.58
N ASN A 40 -13.25 15.62 -18.41
CA ASN A 40 -13.87 16.92 -18.22
C ASN A 40 -12.83 18.01 -17.95
N PRO A 41 -12.37 18.76 -18.94
CA PRO A 41 -11.35 19.78 -18.76
C PRO A 41 -11.80 20.95 -17.88
N ALA A 42 -13.11 21.14 -17.68
CA ALA A 42 -13.62 22.20 -16.80
C ALA A 42 -13.23 21.99 -15.33
N VAL A 43 -12.97 20.75 -14.92
CA VAL A 43 -12.50 20.43 -13.55
C VAL A 43 -11.11 20.99 -13.32
N THR A 44 -10.20 20.82 -14.28
CA THR A 44 -8.81 21.29 -14.14
C THR A 44 -8.71 22.81 -14.02
N ASN A 45 -9.69 23.56 -14.57
CA ASN A 45 -9.72 25.01 -14.48
C ASN A 45 -10.10 25.54 -13.08
N ARG A 46 -10.74 24.72 -12.25
CA ARG A 46 -11.14 25.09 -10.87
C ARG A 46 -10.17 24.56 -9.81
N LEU A 47 -9.32 23.61 -10.17
CA LEU A 47 -8.26 23.12 -9.32
C LEU A 47 -7.06 24.05 -9.42
N ASN A 48 -6.47 24.41 -8.30
CA ASN A 48 -5.25 25.21 -8.23
C ASN A 48 -4.34 24.68 -7.13
N ASP A 49 -3.07 25.03 -7.20
CA ASP A 49 -2.02 24.56 -6.27
C ASP A 49 -1.76 25.57 -5.16
N VAL A 50 -2.72 26.47 -4.87
CA VAL A 50 -2.60 27.46 -3.80
C VAL A 50 -3.41 26.99 -2.58
N PHE A 51 -2.71 26.71 -1.50
CA PHE A 51 -3.30 26.21 -0.27
C PHE A 51 -3.14 27.20 0.88
N SER A 52 -4.07 27.18 1.83
CA SER A 52 -4.02 28.06 3.02
C SER A 52 -3.02 27.61 4.07
N VAL A 53 -2.61 26.33 4.02
CA VAL A 53 -1.61 25.71 4.90
C VAL A 53 -0.75 24.80 4.05
N GLU A 54 0.54 25.03 4.09
CA GLU A 54 1.54 24.19 3.42
C GLU A 54 2.54 23.68 4.45
N VAL A 55 2.79 22.37 4.45
CA VAL A 55 3.83 21.73 5.22
C VAL A 55 4.98 21.42 4.27
N GLU A 56 6.13 22.07 4.45
CA GLU A 56 7.31 21.83 3.63
C GLU A 56 7.83 20.40 3.86
N THR A 57 7.70 19.54 2.84
CA THR A 57 8.05 18.12 2.92
C THR A 57 9.17 17.70 1.96
N ASP A 58 9.89 18.63 1.39
CA ASP A 58 10.96 18.39 0.43
C ASP A 58 10.52 17.74 -0.89
N ASN A 59 11.46 17.18 -1.65
CA ASN A 59 11.20 16.57 -2.94
C ASN A 59 10.27 15.35 -2.83
N VAL A 60 9.35 15.23 -3.76
CA VAL A 60 8.46 14.06 -3.88
C VAL A 60 9.30 12.80 -4.17
N THR A 61 9.00 11.73 -3.45
CA THR A 61 9.58 10.41 -3.71
C THR A 61 8.69 9.60 -4.66
N ASN A 62 9.29 8.68 -5.41
CA ASN A 62 8.58 7.89 -6.40
C ASN A 62 8.76 6.39 -6.10
N GLN A 63 7.64 5.68 -5.86
CA GLN A 63 7.66 4.24 -5.62
C GLN A 63 7.87 3.40 -6.90
N MET A 64 7.91 4.03 -8.06
CA MET A 64 8.03 3.38 -9.35
C MET A 64 6.90 2.34 -9.58
N GLN A 65 7.22 1.17 -10.15
CA GLN A 65 6.28 0.07 -10.39
C GLN A 65 6.29 -0.93 -9.22
N SER A 66 5.93 -0.44 -8.03
CA SER A 66 5.91 -1.26 -6.81
C SER A 66 4.66 -0.99 -5.96
N GLY A 67 4.25 -1.95 -5.13
CA GLY A 67 3.17 -1.80 -4.16
C GLY A 67 3.59 -1.21 -2.82
N ARG A 68 4.64 -0.36 -2.78
CA ARG A 68 5.27 0.14 -1.55
C ARG A 68 4.79 1.52 -1.10
N CYS A 69 3.65 2.03 -1.60
CA CYS A 69 3.14 3.36 -1.24
C CYS A 69 3.08 3.60 0.28
N TRP A 70 2.66 2.60 1.04
CA TRP A 70 2.59 2.63 2.49
C TRP A 70 3.95 2.82 3.18
N LEU A 71 5.02 2.18 2.67
CA LEU A 71 6.40 2.40 3.15
C LEU A 71 6.91 3.78 2.77
N PHE A 72 6.69 4.21 1.53
CA PHE A 72 7.06 5.55 1.07
C PHE A 72 6.37 6.62 1.91
N ALA A 73 5.05 6.50 2.17
CA ALA A 73 4.31 7.43 3.01
C ALA A 73 4.90 7.52 4.42
N THR A 74 5.13 6.37 5.08
CA THR A 74 5.68 6.33 6.43
C THR A 74 7.10 6.88 6.50
N LEU A 75 7.99 6.48 5.60
CA LEU A 75 9.37 6.98 5.61
C LEU A 75 9.47 8.45 5.20
N ASN A 76 8.51 8.96 4.42
CA ASN A 76 8.42 10.39 4.12
C ASN A 76 8.01 11.22 5.34
N THR A 77 7.10 10.74 6.21
CA THR A 77 6.81 11.44 7.46
C THR A 77 8.05 11.48 8.37
N LEU A 78 8.75 10.36 8.53
CA LEU A 78 10.00 10.31 9.30
C LEU A 78 11.08 11.21 8.72
N ARG A 79 11.24 11.23 7.39
CA ARG A 79 12.19 12.10 6.71
C ARG A 79 11.87 13.58 6.92
N HIS A 80 10.59 13.96 6.87
CA HIS A 80 10.13 15.31 7.15
C HIS A 80 10.54 15.74 8.57
N ASP A 81 10.28 14.90 9.58
CA ASP A 81 10.65 15.18 10.97
C ASP A 81 12.16 15.34 11.13
N PHE A 82 12.95 14.47 10.48
CA PHE A 82 14.41 14.58 10.48
C PHE A 82 14.87 15.90 9.83
N GLY A 83 14.35 16.20 8.64
CA GLY A 83 14.69 17.43 7.90
C GLY A 83 14.39 18.67 8.69
N LYS A 84 13.22 18.73 9.33
CA LYS A 84 12.80 19.85 10.20
C LYS A 84 13.71 19.99 11.44
N LYS A 85 13.98 18.89 12.14
CA LYS A 85 14.76 18.88 13.39
C LYS A 85 16.23 19.15 13.18
N TYR A 86 16.82 18.60 12.13
CA TYR A 86 18.26 18.65 11.86
C TYR A 86 18.64 19.56 10.70
N LYS A 87 17.68 20.33 10.16
CA LYS A 87 17.87 21.22 9.00
C LYS A 87 18.52 20.52 7.81
N ALA A 88 18.01 19.37 7.46
CA ALA A 88 18.57 18.50 6.43
C ALA A 88 17.51 18.14 5.39
N LYS A 89 17.05 19.14 4.61
CA LYS A 89 15.93 19.04 3.66
C LYS A 89 16.08 17.94 2.60
N ASN A 90 17.28 17.61 2.19
CA ASN A 90 17.52 16.59 1.15
C ASN A 90 17.83 15.19 1.72
N PHE A 91 17.61 15.00 3.01
CA PHE A 91 17.84 13.71 3.64
C PHE A 91 16.79 12.69 3.18
N THR A 92 17.21 11.46 2.89
CA THR A 92 16.32 10.40 2.44
C THR A 92 16.59 9.09 3.17
N LEU A 93 15.50 8.37 3.46
CA LEU A 93 15.54 7.03 4.05
C LEU A 93 15.35 5.95 2.98
N SER A 94 15.93 4.78 3.21
CA SER A 94 15.87 3.64 2.31
C SER A 94 14.56 2.88 2.46
N GLN A 95 13.73 2.88 1.42
CA GLN A 95 12.55 2.03 1.34
C GLN A 95 12.92 0.57 1.05
N ALA A 96 14.03 0.33 0.35
CA ALA A 96 14.54 -1.00 0.07
C ALA A 96 14.87 -1.78 1.34
N TYR A 97 15.39 -1.09 2.38
CA TYR A 97 15.71 -1.67 3.67
C TYR A 97 14.47 -2.24 4.38
N ASN A 98 13.44 -1.43 4.57
CA ASN A 98 12.21 -1.89 5.25
C ASN A 98 11.41 -2.87 4.38
N PHE A 99 11.45 -2.73 3.05
CA PHE A 99 10.88 -3.70 2.12
C PHE A 99 11.52 -5.08 2.22
N PHE A 100 12.84 -5.16 2.40
CA PHE A 100 13.54 -6.42 2.64
C PHE A 100 12.95 -7.15 3.85
N TRP A 101 12.86 -6.46 4.98
CA TRP A 101 12.36 -7.05 6.22
C TRP A 101 10.88 -7.39 6.14
N ASP A 102 10.09 -6.60 5.40
CA ASP A 102 8.68 -6.91 5.14
C ASP A 102 8.52 -8.27 4.47
N LYS A 103 9.33 -8.59 3.47
CA LYS A 103 9.25 -9.88 2.79
C LYS A 103 9.57 -11.06 3.72
N ILE A 104 10.54 -10.91 4.60
CA ILE A 104 10.89 -11.93 5.57
C ILE A 104 9.79 -12.12 6.62
N GLU A 105 9.28 -11.03 7.16
CA GLU A 105 8.25 -11.08 8.20
C GLU A 105 6.90 -11.59 7.68
N ARG A 106 6.51 -11.19 6.47
CA ARG A 106 5.29 -11.72 5.83
C ARG A 106 5.38 -13.22 5.60
N ALA A 107 6.51 -13.72 5.11
CA ALA A 107 6.72 -15.15 4.96
C ALA A 107 6.66 -15.87 6.31
N ASN A 108 7.19 -15.24 7.37
CA ASN A 108 7.15 -15.77 8.73
C ASN A 108 5.70 -15.93 9.23
N ILE A 109 4.88 -14.89 9.12
CA ILE A 109 3.45 -14.93 9.48
C ILE A 109 2.67 -15.90 8.59
N PHE A 110 2.95 -15.89 7.28
CA PHE A 110 2.32 -16.80 6.34
C PHE A 110 2.54 -18.26 6.74
N TYR A 111 3.76 -18.65 7.08
CA TYR A 111 4.04 -20.03 7.50
C TYR A 111 3.34 -20.39 8.82
N ASP A 112 3.28 -19.47 9.78
CA ASP A 112 2.55 -19.68 11.03
C ASP A 112 1.05 -19.89 10.74
N ALA A 113 0.43 -19.01 9.95
CA ALA A 113 -0.97 -19.13 9.56
C ALA A 113 -1.30 -20.43 8.80
N ILE A 114 -0.38 -20.88 7.96
CA ILE A 114 -0.50 -22.14 7.21
C ILE A 114 -0.38 -23.36 8.13
N ILE A 115 0.50 -23.33 9.12
CA ILE A 115 0.67 -24.38 10.14
C ILE A 115 -0.60 -24.45 11.00
N ASP A 116 -1.07 -23.31 11.51
CA ASP A 116 -2.24 -23.21 12.39
C ASP A 116 -3.55 -23.64 11.71
N SER A 117 -3.62 -23.51 10.39
CA SER A 117 -4.79 -23.88 9.59
C SER A 117 -4.66 -25.21 8.85
N ALA A 118 -3.65 -26.03 9.20
CA ALA A 118 -3.36 -27.26 8.46
C ALA A 118 -4.43 -28.36 8.57
N ASP A 119 -5.31 -28.29 9.58
CA ASP A 119 -6.48 -29.15 9.76
C ASP A 119 -7.62 -28.84 8.77
N LYS A 120 -7.68 -27.60 8.25
CA LYS A 120 -8.71 -27.16 7.31
C LYS A 120 -8.38 -27.62 5.87
N PRO A 121 -9.36 -27.85 5.01
CA PRO A 121 -9.12 -28.17 3.61
C PRO A 121 -8.54 -26.97 2.83
N LEU A 122 -7.86 -27.22 1.70
CA LEU A 122 -7.25 -26.16 0.87
C LEU A 122 -8.27 -25.19 0.26
N ASP A 123 -9.52 -25.61 0.11
CA ASP A 123 -10.61 -24.78 -0.40
C ASP A 123 -11.37 -24.01 0.70
N ASP A 124 -10.98 -24.18 1.97
CA ASP A 124 -11.46 -23.33 3.07
C ASP A 124 -11.21 -21.85 2.77
N ARG A 125 -12.18 -21.00 3.08
CA ARG A 125 -12.11 -19.54 2.80
C ARG A 125 -10.91 -18.88 3.44
N THR A 126 -10.56 -19.24 4.68
CA THR A 126 -9.44 -18.70 5.41
C THR A 126 -8.10 -19.11 4.80
N VAL A 127 -7.96 -20.42 4.46
CA VAL A 127 -6.76 -20.93 3.81
C VAL A 127 -6.55 -20.29 2.44
N LYS A 128 -7.62 -20.13 1.65
CA LYS A 128 -7.55 -19.39 0.37
C LYS A 128 -7.12 -17.94 0.56
N ALA A 129 -7.60 -17.25 1.60
CA ALA A 129 -7.18 -15.90 1.92
C ALA A 129 -5.67 -15.86 2.19
N TYR A 130 -5.14 -16.72 3.04
CA TYR A 130 -3.68 -16.79 3.28
C TYR A 130 -2.90 -17.06 2.00
N MET A 131 -3.32 -18.03 1.18
CA MET A 131 -2.66 -18.34 -0.09
C MET A 131 -2.64 -17.14 -1.06
N ASN A 132 -3.66 -16.29 -1.02
CA ASN A 132 -3.73 -15.09 -1.87
C ASN A 132 -2.80 -13.96 -1.37
N PHE A 133 -2.54 -13.88 -0.07
CA PHE A 133 -1.60 -12.91 0.50
C PHE A 133 -0.12 -13.28 0.31
N ALA A 134 0.19 -14.51 -0.12
CA ALA A 134 1.56 -14.93 -0.42
C ALA A 134 2.24 -13.95 -1.41
N GLY A 135 3.43 -13.47 -1.09
CA GLY A 135 4.21 -12.54 -1.91
C GLY A 135 3.66 -11.11 -2.00
N ALA A 136 2.62 -10.75 -1.24
CA ALA A 136 1.96 -9.44 -1.32
C ALA A 136 2.92 -8.26 -1.05
N ASP A 137 2.62 -7.11 -1.66
CA ASP A 137 3.41 -5.87 -1.59
C ASP A 137 2.74 -4.75 -0.79
N GLY A 138 1.41 -4.66 -0.85
CA GLY A 138 0.62 -3.61 -0.21
C GLY A 138 0.70 -3.65 1.31
N GLY A 139 0.33 -2.57 1.99
CA GLY A 139 0.34 -2.54 3.45
C GLY A 139 -0.28 -1.30 4.04
N GLN A 140 -0.31 -1.26 5.37
CA GLN A 140 -0.91 -0.23 6.19
C GLN A 140 0.15 0.46 7.06
N TRP A 141 -0.22 1.60 7.66
CA TRP A 141 0.68 2.35 8.54
C TRP A 141 1.24 1.50 9.69
N ALA A 142 0.41 0.72 10.38
CA ALA A 142 0.83 -0.12 11.52
C ALA A 142 1.89 -1.16 11.13
N MET A 143 1.83 -1.67 9.89
CA MET A 143 2.82 -2.59 9.35
C MET A 143 4.18 -1.92 9.18
N ALA A 144 4.22 -0.71 8.62
CA ALA A 144 5.46 0.06 8.49
C ALA A 144 6.03 0.46 9.87
N ALA A 145 5.17 0.90 10.78
CA ALA A 145 5.55 1.23 12.16
C ALA A 145 6.15 0.02 12.88
N SER A 146 5.59 -1.18 12.68
CA SER A 146 6.12 -2.45 13.22
C SER A 146 7.52 -2.76 12.71
N LEU A 147 7.75 -2.58 11.40
CA LEU A 147 9.07 -2.79 10.79
C LEU A 147 10.09 -1.77 11.31
N VAL A 148 9.72 -0.49 11.37
CA VAL A 148 10.60 0.56 11.91
C VAL A 148 10.94 0.31 13.38
N LYS A 149 9.94 -0.06 14.19
CA LYS A 149 10.14 -0.37 15.61
C LYS A 149 11.09 -1.56 15.82
N LYS A 150 10.99 -2.60 15.00
CA LYS A 150 11.76 -3.84 15.14
C LYS A 150 13.13 -3.75 14.50
N TYR A 151 13.23 -3.17 13.32
CA TYR A 151 14.44 -3.18 12.49
C TYR A 151 15.10 -1.81 12.35
N GLY A 152 14.46 -0.74 12.76
CA GLY A 152 14.92 0.61 12.55
C GLY A 152 14.80 1.08 11.09
N VAL A 153 15.62 2.05 10.74
CA VAL A 153 15.72 2.64 9.40
C VAL A 153 17.18 2.88 9.04
N VAL A 154 17.46 3.04 7.76
CA VAL A 154 18.78 3.43 7.27
C VAL A 154 18.65 4.55 6.23
N PRO A 155 19.66 5.39 6.03
CA PRO A 155 19.68 6.35 4.93
C PRO A 155 19.77 5.63 3.58
N THR A 156 19.27 6.25 2.52
CA THR A 156 19.23 5.65 1.16
C THR A 156 20.59 5.19 0.67
N ASN A 157 21.67 5.89 0.99
CA ASN A 157 23.02 5.49 0.58
C ASN A 157 23.54 4.22 1.25
N ALA A 158 23.01 3.84 2.42
CA ALA A 158 23.38 2.59 3.11
C ALA A 158 22.71 1.36 2.49
N MET A 159 21.53 1.51 1.89
CA MET A 159 20.87 0.47 1.11
C MET A 159 20.03 1.11 -0.01
N PRO A 160 20.62 1.32 -1.20
CA PRO A 160 19.95 1.97 -2.32
C PRO A 160 18.89 1.06 -2.96
N GLU A 161 18.02 1.65 -3.76
CA GLU A 161 17.03 0.92 -4.56
C GLU A 161 17.72 0.01 -5.59
N SER A 162 17.13 -1.16 -5.82
CA SER A 162 17.50 -2.11 -6.88
C SER A 162 16.47 -2.10 -8.01
N PHE A 163 16.76 -2.81 -9.12
CA PHE A 163 15.74 -3.02 -10.15
C PHE A 163 14.48 -3.66 -9.58
N ASN A 164 14.64 -4.68 -8.71
CA ASN A 164 13.51 -5.44 -8.16
C ASN A 164 12.72 -4.66 -7.10
N THR A 165 13.32 -3.68 -6.44
CA THR A 165 12.54 -2.79 -5.55
C THR A 165 11.74 -1.77 -6.35
N ASN A 166 12.25 -1.31 -7.48
CA ASN A 166 11.54 -0.42 -8.39
C ASN A 166 10.50 -1.13 -9.27
N HIS A 167 10.57 -2.48 -9.41
CA HIS A 167 9.69 -3.32 -10.23
C HIS A 167 9.39 -4.61 -9.47
N THR A 168 8.53 -4.56 -8.46
CA THR A 168 8.37 -5.62 -7.47
C THR A 168 7.63 -6.86 -7.98
N ALA A 169 6.85 -6.79 -9.04
CA ALA A 169 5.98 -7.87 -9.50
C ALA A 169 6.72 -9.20 -9.69
N GLY A 170 7.90 -9.19 -10.35
CA GLY A 170 8.67 -10.42 -10.59
C GLY A 170 9.18 -11.09 -9.32
N LEU A 171 9.65 -10.31 -8.35
CA LEU A 171 10.07 -10.83 -7.04
C LEU A 171 8.87 -11.34 -6.24
N SER A 172 7.78 -10.59 -6.20
CA SER A 172 6.53 -10.96 -5.51
C SER A 172 5.97 -12.27 -6.04
N ASP A 173 5.93 -12.46 -7.36
CA ASP A 173 5.50 -13.72 -7.99
C ASP A 173 6.42 -14.91 -7.63
N ALA A 174 7.73 -14.69 -7.60
CA ALA A 174 8.69 -15.73 -7.25
C ALA A 174 8.55 -16.15 -5.78
N LEU A 175 8.43 -15.18 -4.86
CA LEU A 175 8.19 -15.42 -3.44
C LEU A 175 6.84 -16.11 -3.22
N ALA A 176 5.76 -15.62 -3.82
CA ALA A 176 4.44 -16.23 -3.72
C ALA A 176 4.40 -17.69 -4.17
N ARG A 177 5.11 -18.01 -5.25
CA ARG A 177 5.24 -19.41 -5.73
C ARG A 177 6.00 -20.27 -4.74
N LYS A 178 7.08 -19.76 -4.18
CA LYS A 178 7.87 -20.46 -3.15
C LYS A 178 7.04 -20.70 -1.91
N GLU A 179 6.43 -19.67 -1.35
CA GLU A 179 5.60 -19.73 -0.15
C GLU A 179 4.44 -20.74 -0.29
N ARG A 180 3.71 -20.71 -1.42
CA ARG A 180 2.65 -21.68 -1.69
C ARG A 180 3.14 -23.11 -1.80
N LYS A 181 4.33 -23.33 -2.38
CA LYS A 181 4.95 -24.67 -2.44
C LYS A 181 5.32 -25.16 -1.05
N ASP A 182 5.91 -24.29 -0.22
CA ASP A 182 6.29 -24.60 1.15
C ASP A 182 5.07 -24.90 2.02
N ALA A 183 3.99 -24.14 1.83
CA ALA A 183 2.73 -24.36 2.50
C ALA A 183 2.22 -25.79 2.34
N LEU A 184 2.30 -26.36 1.15
CA LEU A 184 1.90 -27.76 0.92
C LEU A 184 2.74 -28.74 1.72
N VAL A 185 4.05 -28.48 1.86
CA VAL A 185 4.96 -29.33 2.64
C VAL A 185 4.67 -29.20 4.13
N LEU A 186 4.54 -27.96 4.65
CA LEU A 186 4.27 -27.72 6.07
C LEU A 186 2.94 -28.33 6.49
N ARG A 187 1.87 -28.09 5.73
CA ARG A 187 0.54 -28.68 6.01
C ARG A 187 0.59 -30.20 6.08
N LYS A 188 1.28 -30.85 5.13
CA LYS A 188 1.45 -32.29 5.13
C LYS A 188 2.16 -32.80 6.38
N LEU A 189 3.25 -32.16 6.78
CA LEU A 189 3.99 -32.52 7.99
C LEU A 189 3.15 -32.35 9.26
N VAL A 190 2.36 -31.28 9.36
CA VAL A 190 1.42 -31.08 10.46
C VAL A 190 0.38 -32.19 10.52
N GLN A 191 -0.24 -32.51 9.39
CA GLN A 191 -1.24 -33.59 9.28
C GLN A 191 -0.69 -34.98 9.62
N GLU A 192 0.63 -35.21 9.40
CA GLU A 192 1.35 -36.42 9.78
C GLU A 192 1.82 -36.39 11.26
N GLY A 193 1.59 -35.32 12.01
CA GLY A 193 1.98 -35.17 13.42
C GLY A 193 3.50 -34.98 13.63
N LYS A 194 4.23 -34.56 12.60
CA LYS A 194 5.72 -34.43 12.60
C LYS A 194 6.19 -33.07 13.07
N THR A 195 5.89 -32.69 14.29
CA THR A 195 6.13 -31.35 14.85
C THR A 195 7.58 -30.88 14.73
N GLU A 196 8.57 -31.74 15.02
CA GLU A 196 9.98 -31.39 14.92
C GLU A 196 10.43 -31.11 13.47
N GLU A 197 9.88 -31.87 12.52
CA GLU A 197 10.14 -31.65 11.10
C GLU A 197 9.48 -30.35 10.59
N VAL A 198 8.30 -29.99 11.10
CA VAL A 198 7.63 -28.71 10.80
C VAL A 198 8.55 -27.56 11.17
N GLU A 199 9.02 -27.50 12.41
CA GLU A 199 9.91 -26.44 12.89
C GLU A 199 11.22 -26.36 12.11
N LYS A 200 11.82 -27.50 11.80
CA LYS A 200 13.03 -27.56 10.98
C LYS A 200 12.79 -27.01 9.59
N LYS A 201 11.72 -27.46 8.90
CA LYS A 201 11.38 -27.03 7.55
C LYS A 201 10.98 -25.56 7.49
N ARG A 202 10.21 -25.06 8.47
CA ARG A 202 9.88 -23.65 8.56
C ARG A 202 11.11 -22.75 8.59
N LYS A 203 12.13 -23.10 9.41
CA LYS A 203 13.40 -22.36 9.48
C LYS A 203 14.20 -22.44 8.18
N GLU A 204 14.24 -23.62 7.56
CA GLU A 204 14.87 -23.82 6.26
C GLU A 204 14.22 -22.93 5.19
N PHE A 205 12.89 -22.92 5.11
CA PHE A 205 12.14 -22.12 4.15
C PHE A 205 12.32 -20.62 4.39
N LEU A 206 12.29 -20.15 5.63
CA LEU A 206 12.60 -18.75 5.93
C LEU A 206 14.02 -18.35 5.51
N SER A 207 15.00 -19.23 5.69
CA SER A 207 16.37 -19.00 5.21
C SER A 207 16.43 -18.93 3.68
N GLU A 208 15.60 -19.69 2.98
CA GLU A 208 15.49 -19.63 1.53
C GLU A 208 14.81 -18.32 1.06
N ILE A 209 13.75 -17.89 1.73
CA ILE A 209 13.11 -16.57 1.48
C ILE A 209 14.11 -15.44 1.70
N TYR A 210 14.89 -15.48 2.80
CA TYR A 210 15.96 -14.51 3.06
C TYR A 210 16.95 -14.46 1.89
N ARG A 211 17.44 -15.63 1.45
CA ARG A 211 18.38 -15.73 0.33
C ARG A 211 17.79 -15.19 -0.97
N MET A 212 16.53 -15.52 -1.31
CA MET A 212 15.87 -15.01 -2.50
C MET A 212 15.74 -13.48 -2.46
N THR A 213 15.34 -12.95 -1.31
CA THR A 213 15.19 -11.51 -1.12
C THR A 213 16.55 -10.80 -1.17
N ALA A 214 17.59 -11.35 -0.51
CA ALA A 214 18.95 -10.78 -0.55
C ALA A 214 19.56 -10.75 -1.96
N ILE A 215 19.33 -11.80 -2.76
CA ILE A 215 19.76 -11.83 -4.16
C ILE A 215 19.07 -10.73 -4.98
N ALA A 216 17.79 -10.46 -4.73
CA ALA A 216 16.99 -9.55 -5.55
C ALA A 216 17.10 -8.08 -5.11
N VAL A 217 17.20 -7.83 -3.80
CA VAL A 217 17.12 -6.49 -3.19
C VAL A 217 18.49 -6.00 -2.68
N GLY A 218 19.38 -6.91 -2.34
CA GLY A 218 20.61 -6.66 -1.59
C GLY A 218 20.45 -7.06 -0.12
N GLU A 219 21.56 -7.34 0.55
CA GLU A 219 21.56 -7.69 1.98
C GLU A 219 21.57 -6.42 2.83
N PRO A 220 20.66 -6.30 3.83
CA PRO A 220 20.62 -5.16 4.73
C PRO A 220 21.92 -4.98 5.51
N PRO A 221 22.42 -3.74 5.67
CA PRO A 221 23.61 -3.48 6.48
C PRO A 221 23.32 -3.75 7.96
N LYS A 222 24.30 -4.36 8.65
CA LYS A 222 24.23 -4.53 10.11
C LYS A 222 24.52 -3.23 10.84
N THR A 223 25.46 -2.45 10.31
CA THR A 223 25.86 -1.13 10.78
C THR A 223 26.18 -0.25 9.58
N PHE A 224 26.12 1.06 9.76
CA PHE A 224 26.49 2.04 8.76
C PHE A 224 27.02 3.30 9.42
N ASP A 225 27.70 4.12 8.65
CA ASP A 225 28.08 5.49 9.05
C ASP A 225 27.03 6.46 8.50
N LEU A 226 26.41 7.23 9.39
CA LEU A 226 25.54 8.34 9.01
C LEU A 226 26.40 9.54 8.64
N GLU A 227 26.33 9.94 7.40
CA GLU A 227 27.01 11.14 6.89
C GLU A 227 26.02 11.99 6.10
N TYR A 228 25.83 13.24 6.52
CA TYR A 228 24.99 14.19 5.80
C TYR A 228 25.46 15.62 5.99
N ARG A 229 25.05 16.50 5.08
CA ARG A 229 25.21 17.96 5.25
C ARG A 229 23.86 18.56 5.54
N ASP A 230 23.84 19.46 6.54
CA ASP A 230 22.67 20.28 6.81
C ASP A 230 22.51 21.39 5.76
N ASP A 231 21.44 22.17 5.87
CA ASP A 231 21.09 23.26 4.94
C ASP A 231 22.13 24.38 4.98
N GLU A 232 22.91 24.47 6.06
CA GLU A 232 24.07 25.40 6.23
C GLU A 232 25.36 24.78 5.65
N LYS A 233 25.28 23.58 5.02
CA LYS A 233 26.40 22.81 4.45
C LYS A 233 27.40 22.28 5.50
N LYS A 234 27.08 22.31 6.77
CA LYS A 234 27.87 21.69 7.81
C LYS A 234 27.82 20.18 7.73
N LEU A 235 28.96 19.53 7.79
CA LEU A 235 29.08 18.09 7.80
C LEU A 235 28.71 17.51 9.18
N HIS A 236 27.86 16.54 9.19
CA HIS A 236 27.52 15.70 10.35
C HIS A 236 27.95 14.26 10.06
N LEU A 237 28.62 13.65 11.03
CA LEU A 237 29.12 12.28 10.93
C LEU A 237 28.84 11.56 12.25
N ASP A 238 28.17 10.42 12.16
CA ASP A 238 27.94 9.51 13.28
C ASP A 238 28.26 8.09 12.82
N LYS A 239 29.23 7.44 13.45
CA LYS A 239 29.84 6.23 12.95
C LYS A 239 29.27 4.97 13.59
N ASN A 240 29.26 3.90 12.80
CA ASN A 240 29.00 2.54 13.25
C ASN A 240 27.65 2.39 13.97
N LEU A 241 26.61 3.05 13.45
CA LEU A 241 25.24 2.95 13.97
C LEU A 241 24.59 1.66 13.47
N THR A 242 23.90 0.94 14.33
CA THR A 242 22.91 -0.02 13.92
C THR A 242 21.63 0.72 13.46
N PRO A 243 20.82 0.14 12.56
CA PRO A 243 19.58 0.79 12.11
C PRO A 243 18.60 1.15 13.25
N VAL A 244 18.55 0.33 14.29
CA VAL A 244 17.70 0.58 15.48
C VAL A 244 18.27 1.70 16.34
N GLU A 245 19.59 1.74 16.57
CA GLU A 245 20.25 2.86 17.27
C GLU A 245 20.04 4.17 16.54
N PHE A 246 20.14 4.16 15.21
CA PHE A 246 19.89 5.34 14.39
C PHE A 246 18.47 5.83 14.58
N PHE A 247 17.46 4.97 14.47
CA PHE A 247 16.07 5.35 14.69
C PHE A 247 15.87 5.92 16.11
N ASN A 248 16.28 5.20 17.13
CA ASN A 248 16.07 5.61 18.53
C ASN A 248 16.83 6.90 18.91
N LYS A 249 17.95 7.20 18.27
CA LYS A 249 18.75 8.39 18.53
C LYS A 249 18.18 9.65 17.89
N TYR A 250 17.63 9.52 16.69
CA TYR A 250 17.26 10.68 15.88
C TYR A 250 15.77 11.00 15.91
N TRP A 251 14.91 10.02 16.21
CA TRP A 251 13.48 10.22 16.38
C TRP A 251 13.05 9.92 17.82
N ASP A 252 12.15 10.77 18.34
CA ASP A 252 11.49 10.58 19.63
C ASP A 252 10.01 10.27 19.34
N ILE A 253 9.76 9.07 18.81
CA ILE A 253 8.44 8.64 18.38
C ILE A 253 8.01 7.43 19.19
N ASN A 254 6.86 7.56 19.85
CA ASN A 254 6.14 6.43 20.42
C ASN A 254 4.96 6.08 19.50
N PHE A 255 5.08 4.99 18.77
CA PHE A 255 4.02 4.56 17.85
C PHE A 255 2.68 4.24 18.51
N ASN A 256 2.64 4.05 19.84
CA ASN A 256 1.39 3.85 20.57
C ASN A 256 0.56 5.14 20.72
N ASP A 257 1.13 6.30 20.43
CA ASP A 257 0.44 7.59 20.49
C ASP A 257 -0.33 7.89 19.20
N TYR A 258 -0.24 7.00 18.20
CA TYR A 258 -0.90 7.14 16.91
C TYR A 258 -2.19 6.33 16.85
N VAL A 259 -3.22 6.92 16.27
CA VAL A 259 -4.52 6.27 16.01
C VAL A 259 -4.83 6.38 14.53
N CYS A 260 -5.11 5.24 13.90
CA CYS A 260 -5.58 5.22 12.52
C CYS A 260 -7.09 5.44 12.48
N LEU A 261 -7.52 6.47 11.78
CA LEU A 261 -8.94 6.75 11.52
C LEU A 261 -9.34 6.13 10.18
N THR A 262 -10.57 5.64 10.09
CA THR A 262 -11.17 5.22 8.82
C THR A 262 -12.59 5.74 8.70
N ASN A 263 -13.11 5.78 7.48
CA ASN A 263 -14.50 6.04 7.20
C ASN A 263 -15.08 4.90 6.37
N ALA A 264 -15.71 3.95 7.03
CA ALA A 264 -16.37 2.78 6.46
C ALA A 264 -17.86 2.80 6.81
N PRO A 265 -18.75 3.27 5.91
CA PRO A 265 -20.17 3.47 6.20
C PRO A 265 -20.95 2.17 6.37
N ASP A 266 -20.40 1.03 6.01
CA ASP A 266 -20.94 -0.32 6.22
C ASP A 266 -20.68 -0.85 7.63
N HIS A 267 -19.92 -0.11 8.46
CA HIS A 267 -19.58 -0.45 9.83
C HIS A 267 -20.02 0.66 10.81
N GLU A 268 -20.28 0.28 12.06
CA GLU A 268 -20.71 1.22 13.10
C GLU A 268 -19.62 2.26 13.40
N TYR A 269 -19.98 3.55 13.43
CA TYR A 269 -19.07 4.62 13.82
C TYR A 269 -18.77 4.61 15.32
N GLY A 270 -17.60 5.11 15.71
CA GLY A 270 -17.14 5.15 17.08
C GLY A 270 -16.63 3.80 17.61
N LYS A 271 -16.43 2.83 16.74
CA LYS A 271 -15.89 1.49 17.07
C LYS A 271 -14.50 1.29 16.49
N LEU A 272 -13.72 0.47 17.18
CA LEU A 272 -12.43 -0.03 16.70
C LEU A 272 -12.63 -1.32 15.91
N TYR A 273 -12.00 -1.40 14.77
CA TYR A 273 -11.94 -2.58 13.90
C TYR A 273 -10.50 -2.96 13.66
N SER A 274 -10.24 -4.25 13.49
CA SER A 274 -8.90 -4.78 13.22
C SER A 274 -8.86 -5.61 11.95
N LEU A 275 -7.68 -5.70 11.33
CA LEU A 275 -7.40 -6.52 10.15
C LEU A 275 -6.30 -7.55 10.48
N PRO A 276 -6.58 -8.57 11.32
CA PRO A 276 -5.53 -9.47 11.83
C PRO A 276 -4.86 -10.32 10.73
N PHE A 277 -5.52 -10.49 9.59
CA PHE A 277 -4.95 -11.24 8.45
C PHE A 277 -3.92 -10.45 7.64
N GLU A 278 -3.83 -9.14 7.84
CA GLU A 278 -2.91 -8.26 7.13
C GLU A 278 -1.67 -7.88 7.96
N ASP A 279 -1.61 -8.24 9.24
CA ASP A 279 -0.43 -8.01 10.07
C ASP A 279 0.81 -8.63 9.41
N ASN A 280 1.93 -7.92 9.42
CA ASN A 280 3.16 -8.39 8.77
C ASN A 280 4.29 -8.76 9.75
N VAL A 281 4.17 -8.42 11.03
CA VAL A 281 5.20 -8.70 12.05
C VAL A 281 4.56 -9.38 13.26
N ASN A 282 4.97 -10.59 13.58
CA ASN A 282 4.53 -11.27 14.80
C ASN A 282 4.93 -10.46 16.05
N GLY A 283 3.93 -10.13 16.89
CA GLY A 283 4.13 -9.26 18.04
C GLY A 283 4.33 -7.79 17.70
N GLY A 284 4.08 -7.39 16.46
CA GLY A 284 4.08 -6.01 16.01
C GLY A 284 2.89 -5.19 16.51
N ILE A 285 2.71 -4.02 15.95
CA ILE A 285 1.57 -3.14 16.21
C ILE A 285 0.39 -3.70 15.42
N PRO A 286 -0.72 -4.09 16.06
CA PRO A 286 -1.88 -4.63 15.34
C PRO A 286 -2.51 -3.56 14.46
N ILE A 287 -2.96 -3.95 13.29
CA ILE A 287 -3.71 -3.06 12.40
C ILE A 287 -5.08 -2.81 12.99
N THR A 288 -5.30 -1.60 13.47
CA THR A 288 -6.58 -1.17 14.04
C THR A 288 -7.00 0.18 13.46
N PHE A 289 -8.30 0.34 13.26
CA PHE A 289 -8.91 1.57 12.77
C PHE A 289 -10.06 1.99 13.67
N LEU A 290 -10.10 3.24 14.08
CA LEU A 290 -11.28 3.85 14.65
C LEU A 290 -12.18 4.34 13.50
N ASN A 291 -13.36 3.73 13.34
CA ASN A 291 -14.31 4.13 12.31
C ASN A 291 -15.05 5.41 12.73
N VAL A 292 -14.96 6.44 11.91
CA VAL A 292 -15.53 7.77 12.20
C VAL A 292 -16.28 8.35 10.99
N PRO A 293 -17.25 9.26 11.20
CA PRO A 293 -17.79 10.08 10.11
C PRO A 293 -16.68 10.84 9.39
N ILE A 294 -16.86 11.06 8.08
CA ILE A 294 -15.81 11.65 7.23
C ILE A 294 -15.36 13.03 7.70
N GLU A 295 -16.25 13.81 8.32
CA GLU A 295 -15.95 15.14 8.85
C GLU A 295 -14.88 15.10 9.93
N TYR A 296 -14.97 14.12 10.86
CA TYR A 296 -13.97 13.95 11.90
C TYR A 296 -12.59 13.59 11.34
N LEU A 297 -12.56 12.75 10.29
CA LEU A 297 -11.31 12.40 9.60
C LEU A 297 -10.70 13.63 8.94
N LYS A 298 -11.50 14.44 8.24
CA LYS A 298 -11.05 15.70 7.62
C LYS A 298 -10.54 16.69 8.66
N ASP A 299 -11.29 16.88 9.74
CA ASP A 299 -10.92 17.82 10.81
C ASP A 299 -9.60 17.42 11.48
N ALA A 300 -9.39 16.12 11.72
CA ALA A 300 -8.14 15.61 12.28
C ALA A 300 -6.96 15.90 11.33
N ALA A 301 -7.11 15.64 10.03
CA ALA A 301 -6.09 15.92 9.03
C ALA A 301 -5.79 17.43 8.93
N ILE A 302 -6.81 18.28 8.89
CA ILE A 302 -6.67 19.74 8.85
C ILE A 302 -5.94 20.25 10.10
N LYS A 303 -6.28 19.71 11.28
CA LYS A 303 -5.61 20.10 12.52
C LYS A 303 -4.14 19.73 12.50
N GLN A 304 -3.81 18.50 12.11
CA GLN A 304 -2.42 18.03 12.03
C GLN A 304 -1.58 18.88 11.07
N LEU A 305 -2.11 19.20 9.87
CA LEU A 305 -1.44 20.11 8.93
C LEU A 305 -1.23 21.52 9.51
N LYS A 306 -2.21 22.08 10.23
CA LYS A 306 -2.08 23.40 10.88
C LYS A 306 -1.03 23.39 11.99
N ASP A 307 -0.80 22.25 12.65
CA ASP A 307 0.24 22.05 13.65
C ASP A 307 1.63 21.88 12.98
N GLY A 308 1.70 21.88 11.65
CA GLY A 308 2.93 21.78 10.85
C GLY A 308 3.46 20.37 10.74
N GLU A 309 2.58 19.37 10.83
CA GLU A 309 2.91 17.96 10.71
C GLU A 309 2.32 17.35 9.45
N SER A 310 3.07 16.47 8.80
CA SER A 310 2.59 15.72 7.62
C SER A 310 1.59 14.65 8.02
N VAL A 311 0.61 14.39 7.14
CA VAL A 311 -0.45 13.39 7.37
C VAL A 311 -0.18 12.16 6.51
N TRP A 312 -0.10 10.99 7.16
CA TRP A 312 -0.18 9.72 6.44
C TRP A 312 -1.66 9.44 6.14
N PHE A 313 -2.03 9.33 4.88
CA PHE A 313 -3.39 9.00 4.49
C PHE A 313 -3.44 7.97 3.35
N GLY A 314 -4.52 7.23 3.27
CA GLY A 314 -4.84 6.32 2.19
C GLY A 314 -6.25 6.56 1.68
N ASN A 315 -6.42 6.50 0.37
CA ASN A 315 -7.70 6.61 -0.31
C ASN A 315 -7.71 5.75 -1.59
N ASP A 316 -8.87 5.59 -2.20
CA ASP A 316 -8.98 5.04 -3.54
C ASP A 316 -8.44 6.06 -4.55
N VAL A 317 -7.30 5.74 -5.18
CA VAL A 317 -6.58 6.68 -6.06
C VAL A 317 -6.76 6.39 -7.55
N LEU A 318 -7.25 5.19 -7.92
CA LEU A 318 -7.15 4.76 -9.31
C LEU A 318 -8.33 5.13 -10.19
N LYS A 319 -9.51 5.31 -9.61
CA LYS A 319 -10.76 5.50 -10.33
C LYS A 319 -11.02 6.96 -10.73
N GLU A 320 -10.72 7.87 -9.83
CA GLU A 320 -11.02 9.30 -9.95
C GLU A 320 -9.74 10.14 -10.13
N MET A 321 -8.68 9.56 -10.69
CA MET A 321 -7.37 10.20 -10.81
C MET A 321 -6.95 10.42 -12.26
N ASP A 322 -6.60 11.65 -12.60
CA ASP A 322 -5.78 11.90 -13.78
C ASP A 322 -4.30 11.70 -13.44
N ARG A 323 -3.71 10.64 -13.97
CA ARG A 323 -2.30 10.27 -13.72
C ARG A 323 -1.28 11.29 -14.25
N LYS A 324 -1.66 12.14 -15.20
CA LYS A 324 -0.75 13.13 -15.80
C LYS A 324 -0.58 14.33 -14.89
N THR A 325 -1.68 14.79 -14.28
CA THR A 325 -1.70 15.98 -13.43
C THR A 325 -1.65 15.62 -11.94
N GLY A 326 -2.00 14.40 -11.55
CA GLY A 326 -2.11 13.96 -10.16
C GLY A 326 -3.40 14.44 -9.47
N TYR A 327 -4.34 15.03 -10.20
CA TYR A 327 -5.61 15.46 -9.64
C TYR A 327 -6.53 14.27 -9.36
N LEU A 328 -7.21 14.31 -8.21
CA LEU A 328 -8.26 13.39 -7.81
C LEU A 328 -9.54 14.19 -7.61
N ASP A 329 -10.54 13.95 -8.47
CA ASP A 329 -11.84 14.61 -8.38
C ASP A 329 -12.89 13.72 -9.06
N THR A 330 -14.04 13.53 -8.42
CA THR A 330 -15.14 12.68 -8.91
C THR A 330 -15.77 13.19 -10.22
N GLU A 331 -15.49 14.44 -10.60
CA GLU A 331 -16.00 15.07 -11.83
C GLU A 331 -14.99 15.03 -12.98
N LEU A 332 -13.81 14.41 -12.79
CA LEU A 332 -12.77 14.33 -13.84
C LEU A 332 -13.23 13.54 -15.06
N TYR A 333 -13.94 12.45 -14.83
CA TYR A 333 -14.40 11.56 -15.88
C TYR A 333 -15.94 11.50 -15.87
N LYS A 334 -16.55 11.94 -16.96
CA LYS A 334 -17.98 11.93 -17.16
C LYS A 334 -18.40 10.71 -17.99
N THR A 335 -18.10 9.52 -17.48
CA THR A 335 -18.42 8.26 -18.16
C THR A 335 -19.92 8.02 -18.28
N ASP A 336 -20.71 8.45 -17.29
CA ASP A 336 -22.17 8.39 -17.30
C ASP A 336 -22.73 9.25 -18.44
N GLU A 337 -22.23 10.48 -18.56
CA GLU A 337 -22.60 11.37 -19.64
C GLU A 337 -22.12 10.85 -20.99
N LEU A 338 -20.94 10.23 -21.07
CA LEU A 338 -20.44 9.64 -22.29
C LEU A 338 -21.35 8.55 -22.83
N PHE A 339 -21.74 7.62 -21.97
CA PHE A 339 -22.53 6.45 -22.32
C PHE A 339 -24.04 6.66 -22.24
N ASP A 340 -24.49 7.75 -21.62
CA ASP A 340 -25.91 8.03 -21.31
C ASP A 340 -26.54 6.92 -20.46
N VAL A 341 -25.83 6.53 -19.41
CA VAL A 341 -26.23 5.50 -18.43
C VAL A 341 -25.89 5.97 -17.02
N ASP A 342 -26.62 5.49 -16.04
CA ASP A 342 -26.32 5.70 -14.63
C ASP A 342 -25.42 4.58 -14.13
N THR A 343 -24.17 4.93 -13.74
CA THR A 343 -23.19 4.03 -13.11
C THR A 343 -22.82 4.50 -11.70
N TYR A 344 -23.47 5.55 -11.20
CA TYR A 344 -23.18 6.09 -9.89
C TYR A 344 -23.48 5.09 -8.78
N MET A 345 -22.52 4.90 -7.89
CA MET A 345 -22.69 4.12 -6.66
C MET A 345 -22.24 4.96 -5.45
N THR A 346 -23.05 4.94 -4.40
CA THR A 346 -22.63 5.46 -3.11
C THR A 346 -21.43 4.66 -2.56
N LYS A 347 -20.68 5.24 -1.62
CA LYS A 347 -19.57 4.51 -0.97
C LYS A 347 -20.02 3.19 -0.33
N ALA A 348 -21.21 3.15 0.27
CA ALA A 348 -21.77 1.94 0.86
C ALA A 348 -22.06 0.86 -0.20
N GLU A 349 -22.62 1.23 -1.35
CA GLU A 349 -22.85 0.31 -2.46
C GLU A 349 -21.54 -0.20 -3.06
N ARG A 350 -20.54 0.67 -3.24
CA ARG A 350 -19.21 0.24 -3.72
C ARG A 350 -18.57 -0.78 -2.77
N LEU A 351 -18.63 -0.54 -1.45
CA LEU A 351 -18.13 -1.50 -0.47
C LEU A 351 -18.90 -2.83 -0.52
N ALA A 352 -20.23 -2.79 -0.64
CA ALA A 352 -21.07 -3.98 -0.71
C ALA A 352 -20.82 -4.82 -1.97
N THR A 353 -20.47 -4.19 -3.09
CA THR A 353 -20.23 -4.85 -4.38
C THR A 353 -18.76 -5.19 -4.63
N GLY A 354 -17.84 -4.73 -3.77
CA GLY A 354 -16.40 -4.91 -3.96
C GLY A 354 -15.82 -4.00 -5.03
N GLU A 355 -16.49 -2.90 -5.35
CA GLU A 355 -16.05 -1.89 -6.32
C GLU A 355 -15.04 -0.89 -5.72
N GLY A 356 -14.95 -0.82 -4.39
CA GLY A 356 -14.07 0.10 -3.65
C GLY A 356 -12.77 -0.52 -3.21
#